data_973a723aaad7317684954c2c543ff15d
#
_entry.id   973a723aaad7317684954c2c543ff15d
#
_cell.length_a   1.000
_cell.length_b   1.000
_cell.length_c   1.000
_cell.angle_alpha   90.00
_cell.angle_beta   90.00
_cell.angle_gamma   90.00
#
_symmetry.space_group_name_H-M   'P 1'
#
loop_
_entity.id
_entity.type
_entity.pdbx_description
1 polymer ?
#
loop_
_entity_poly.entity_id
_entity_poly.type
_entity_poly.pdbx_seq_one_letter_code
_entity_poly.pdbx_strand_id
1 'polypeptide(L)'
;VMFDYPTHKDFGSGDRVCYHGVMDAFRNPKLAAALYASQGDKTPVLEIGSPMDIGDYPAGNIGDIWAFTNAEEVALYKNDRFVASFRTKGWDGLPHGPVAIDDTIGELLETQEHFPHDKAELLRKCLVSAGKNGLAGMPVADKARMAWAMARYKLTMDDGVALFGKYVGNWGGAA
;
A
#
# COMPACT_ATOMS: atom_id res chain seq x y z
N VAL A 1 -15.04 -4.73 -20.94
CA VAL A 1 -15.18 -6.16 -21.33
C VAL A 1 -15.25 -6.98 -20.05
N MET A 2 -16.20 -7.96 -20.01
CA MET A 2 -16.44 -8.74 -18.79
C MET A 2 -15.31 -9.76 -18.52
N PHE A 3 -14.79 -10.40 -19.55
CA PHE A 3 -13.71 -11.40 -19.42
C PHE A 3 -12.74 -11.33 -20.59
N ASP A 4 -11.56 -11.88 -20.40
CA ASP A 4 -10.57 -12.05 -21.44
C ASP A 4 -11.08 -13.00 -22.51
N TYR A 5 -10.70 -12.77 -23.74
CA TYR A 5 -11.17 -13.58 -24.85
C TYR A 5 -10.06 -13.81 -25.89
N PRO A 6 -10.07 -14.97 -26.56
CA PRO A 6 -9.11 -15.24 -27.63
C PRO A 6 -9.40 -14.33 -28.84
N THR A 7 -8.38 -13.86 -29.49
CA THR A 7 -8.44 -13.06 -30.70
C THR A 7 -7.89 -13.85 -31.88
N HIS A 8 -8.49 -13.69 -33.05
CA HIS A 8 -7.99 -14.30 -34.28
C HIS A 8 -6.85 -13.50 -34.92
N LYS A 9 -6.69 -12.25 -34.53
CA LYS A 9 -5.68 -11.36 -35.04
C LYS A 9 -4.93 -10.73 -33.88
N ASP A 10 -3.66 -10.72 -34.08
CA ASP A 10 -2.71 -9.97 -33.34
C ASP A 10 -2.89 -8.48 -33.65
N PHE A 11 -3.52 -7.74 -32.77
CA PHE A 11 -3.74 -6.29 -32.94
C PHE A 11 -2.47 -5.48 -32.61
N GLY A 12 -1.31 -5.99 -32.97
CA GLY A 12 -0.02 -5.33 -32.80
C GLY A 12 0.70 -5.66 -31.51
N SER A 13 0.10 -6.48 -30.62
CA SER A 13 0.69 -6.86 -29.34
C SER A 13 1.38 -8.24 -29.33
N GLY A 14 1.20 -9.05 -30.36
CA GLY A 14 1.70 -10.43 -30.40
C GLY A 14 0.83 -11.42 -29.60
N ASP A 15 -0.14 -10.94 -28.89
CA ASP A 15 -0.97 -11.75 -27.98
C ASP A 15 -2.20 -12.32 -28.67
N ARG A 16 -2.40 -13.63 -28.51
CA ARG A 16 -3.62 -14.31 -28.98
C ARG A 16 -4.82 -14.14 -28.02
N VAL A 17 -4.62 -13.47 -26.92
CA VAL A 17 -5.65 -13.22 -25.91
C VAL A 17 -5.75 -11.72 -25.65
N CYS A 18 -6.95 -11.20 -25.66
CA CYS A 18 -7.24 -9.84 -25.21
C CYS A 18 -7.43 -9.85 -23.70
N TYR A 19 -6.52 -9.26 -22.97
CA TYR A 19 -6.48 -9.25 -21.50
C TYR A 19 -7.25 -8.10 -20.84
N HIS A 20 -8.17 -7.46 -21.56
CA HIS A 20 -8.93 -6.30 -21.05
C HIS A 20 -10.17 -6.70 -20.22
N GLY A 21 -10.34 -7.98 -19.91
CA GLY A 21 -11.45 -8.46 -19.11
C GLY A 21 -11.34 -8.08 -17.63
N VAL A 22 -12.47 -7.91 -17.01
CA VAL A 22 -12.60 -7.84 -15.54
C VAL A 22 -12.33 -9.21 -14.90
N MET A 23 -12.62 -10.27 -15.67
CA MET A 23 -12.27 -11.66 -15.34
C MET A 23 -11.29 -12.21 -16.39
N ASP A 24 -10.54 -13.22 -16.04
CA ASP A 24 -9.69 -13.95 -16.99
C ASP A 24 -10.51 -14.82 -17.95
N ALA A 25 -9.83 -15.53 -18.86
CA ALA A 25 -10.47 -16.43 -19.83
C ALA A 25 -11.15 -17.64 -19.16
N PHE A 26 -10.77 -17.98 -17.94
CA PHE A 26 -11.34 -19.06 -17.14
C PHE A 26 -12.43 -18.57 -16.16
N ARG A 27 -12.80 -17.30 -16.21
CA ARG A 27 -13.79 -16.64 -15.36
C ARG A 27 -13.29 -16.39 -13.92
N ASN A 28 -12.00 -16.48 -13.65
CA ASN A 28 -11.47 -16.03 -12.38
C ASN A 28 -11.50 -14.49 -12.31
N PRO A 29 -11.94 -13.91 -11.19
CA PRO A 29 -11.96 -12.46 -11.02
C PRO A 29 -10.52 -11.91 -10.97
N LYS A 30 -10.32 -10.81 -11.69
CA LYS A 30 -9.12 -9.98 -11.55
C LYS A 30 -9.38 -8.88 -10.52
N LEU A 31 -8.34 -8.15 -10.14
CA LEU A 31 -8.45 -7.03 -9.19
C LEU A 31 -9.56 -6.02 -9.57
N ALA A 32 -9.73 -5.75 -10.87
CA ALA A 32 -10.79 -4.89 -11.34
C ALA A 32 -12.20 -5.39 -10.98
N ALA A 33 -12.40 -6.71 -10.80
CA ALA A 33 -13.68 -7.28 -10.40
C ALA A 33 -14.06 -6.84 -8.99
N ALA A 34 -13.09 -6.68 -8.09
CA ALA A 34 -13.34 -6.23 -6.73
C ALA A 34 -13.89 -4.79 -6.69
N LEU A 35 -13.40 -3.91 -7.57
CA LEU A 35 -13.96 -2.55 -7.69
C LEU A 35 -15.44 -2.58 -8.07
N TYR A 36 -15.84 -3.43 -9.01
CA TYR A 36 -17.25 -3.56 -9.38
C TYR A 36 -18.07 -4.22 -8.28
N ALA A 37 -17.55 -5.29 -7.68
CA ALA A 37 -18.24 -6.01 -6.61
C ALA A 37 -18.45 -5.13 -5.37
N SER A 38 -17.49 -4.28 -5.03
CA SER A 38 -17.59 -3.37 -3.88
C SER A 38 -18.66 -2.28 -4.04
N GLN A 39 -19.20 -2.06 -5.25
CA GLN A 39 -20.27 -1.06 -5.43
C GLN A 39 -21.64 -1.56 -4.96
N GLY A 40 -21.77 -2.83 -4.58
CA GLY A 40 -23.01 -3.41 -4.07
C GLY A 40 -22.97 -3.61 -2.55
N ASP A 41 -24.15 -3.52 -1.90
CA ASP A 41 -24.28 -3.59 -0.42
C ASP A 41 -24.65 -5.00 0.10
N LYS A 42 -24.89 -5.95 -0.80
CA LYS A 42 -25.46 -7.27 -0.40
C LYS A 42 -24.44 -8.22 0.20
N THR A 43 -23.21 -8.17 -0.25
CA THR A 43 -22.17 -9.12 0.14
C THR A 43 -20.94 -8.33 0.55
N PRO A 44 -20.35 -8.62 1.71
CA PRO A 44 -19.08 -7.99 2.12
C PRO A 44 -17.99 -8.27 1.08
N VAL A 45 -17.27 -7.23 0.70
CA VAL A 45 -16.15 -7.30 -0.22
C VAL A 45 -14.94 -6.66 0.45
N LEU A 46 -13.80 -7.32 0.37
CA LEU A 46 -12.50 -6.75 0.71
C LEU A 46 -11.44 -7.40 -0.17
N GLU A 47 -10.81 -6.59 -1.00
CA GLU A 47 -9.68 -7.00 -1.83
C GLU A 47 -8.59 -5.93 -1.75
N ILE A 48 -7.34 -6.35 -1.66
CA ILE A 48 -6.20 -5.44 -1.54
C ILE A 48 -5.42 -5.43 -2.86
N GLY A 49 -5.23 -4.24 -3.41
CA GLY A 49 -4.57 -4.02 -4.70
C GLY A 49 -3.04 -4.12 -4.67
N SER A 50 -2.46 -4.45 -3.52
CA SER A 50 -1.02 -4.69 -3.38
C SER A 50 -0.81 -5.92 -2.51
N PRO A 51 0.11 -6.83 -2.85
CA PRO A 51 0.46 -7.95 -1.97
C PRO A 51 1.15 -7.49 -0.69
N MET A 52 1.62 -6.22 -0.62
CA MET A 52 2.45 -5.67 0.46
C MET A 52 3.74 -6.48 0.71
N ASP A 53 3.98 -7.48 -0.11
CA ASP A 53 5.18 -8.32 -0.11
C ASP A 53 6.09 -7.88 -1.25
N ILE A 54 7.24 -7.33 -0.89
CA ILE A 54 8.26 -6.93 -1.85
C ILE A 54 9.28 -8.05 -2.12
N GLY A 55 9.12 -9.20 -1.48
CA GLY A 55 10.02 -10.34 -1.60
C GLY A 55 11.46 -10.01 -1.18
N ASP A 56 12.40 -10.75 -1.72
CA ASP A 56 13.84 -10.59 -1.45
C ASP A 56 14.49 -9.50 -2.33
N TYR A 57 13.73 -8.55 -2.82
CA TYR A 57 14.24 -7.46 -3.66
C TYR A 57 14.70 -6.27 -2.81
N PRO A 58 16.00 -6.03 -2.66
CA PRO A 58 16.52 -4.96 -1.77
C PRO A 58 16.08 -3.54 -2.17
N ALA A 59 15.70 -3.37 -3.44
CA ALA A 59 15.19 -2.11 -3.98
C ALA A 59 13.66 -2.09 -4.15
N GLY A 60 12.97 -3.12 -3.66
CA GLY A 60 11.52 -3.20 -3.74
C GLY A 60 10.84 -2.09 -2.92
N ASN A 61 9.75 -1.57 -3.45
CA ASN A 61 8.90 -0.60 -2.78
C ASN A 61 7.50 -1.15 -2.66
N ILE A 62 6.84 -0.88 -1.54
CA ILE A 62 5.44 -1.28 -1.36
C ILE A 62 4.53 -0.55 -2.37
N GLY A 63 4.90 0.67 -2.75
CA GLY A 63 4.13 1.50 -3.68
C GLY A 63 2.82 2.02 -3.08
N ASP A 64 1.83 2.23 -3.94
CA ASP A 64 0.48 2.59 -3.53
C ASP A 64 -0.32 1.35 -3.18
N ILE A 65 -0.98 1.38 -2.02
CA ILE A 65 -1.83 0.30 -1.54
C ILE A 65 -3.28 0.79 -1.58
N TRP A 66 -4.14 0.02 -2.24
CA TRP A 66 -5.56 0.31 -2.34
C TRP A 66 -6.38 -0.88 -1.86
N ALA A 67 -7.37 -0.62 -1.03
CA ALA A 67 -8.40 -1.60 -0.69
C ALA A 67 -9.69 -1.28 -1.45
N PHE A 68 -10.29 -2.31 -2.04
CA PHE A 68 -11.60 -2.28 -2.69
C PHE A 68 -12.59 -2.95 -1.75
N THR A 69 -13.51 -2.17 -1.19
CA THR A 69 -14.42 -2.66 -0.15
C THR A 69 -15.71 -1.85 -0.16
N ASN A 70 -16.79 -2.48 0.30
CA ASN A 70 -18.05 -1.82 0.65
C ASN A 70 -18.21 -1.62 2.17
N ALA A 71 -17.17 -1.87 2.96
CA ALA A 71 -17.14 -1.51 4.36
C ALA A 71 -16.87 0.00 4.53
N GLU A 72 -17.33 0.56 5.64
CA GLU A 72 -17.10 1.97 5.96
C GLU A 72 -15.65 2.27 6.32
N GLU A 73 -14.94 1.27 6.86
CA GLU A 73 -13.60 1.42 7.40
C GLU A 73 -12.76 0.15 7.16
N VAL A 74 -11.48 0.35 6.85
CA VAL A 74 -10.47 -0.68 6.73
C VAL A 74 -9.46 -0.51 7.85
N ALA A 75 -9.31 -1.52 8.71
CA ALA A 75 -8.31 -1.53 9.77
C ALA A 75 -7.09 -2.36 9.32
N LEU A 76 -5.91 -1.76 9.42
CA LEU A 76 -4.65 -2.42 9.11
C LEU A 76 -4.00 -2.95 10.40
N TYR A 77 -3.57 -4.20 10.35
CA TYR A 77 -2.82 -4.87 11.41
C TYR A 77 -1.50 -5.38 10.87
N LYS A 78 -0.45 -5.37 11.70
CA LYS A 78 0.84 -6.02 11.45
C LYS A 78 1.16 -6.92 12.63
N ASN A 79 1.29 -8.25 12.39
CA ASN A 79 1.53 -9.23 13.43
C ASN A 79 0.54 -9.07 14.63
N ASP A 80 -0.75 -9.07 14.32
CA ASP A 80 -1.87 -8.89 15.26
C ASP A 80 -1.89 -7.56 16.03
N ARG A 81 -1.02 -6.61 15.66
CA ARG A 81 -1.01 -5.26 16.25
C ARG A 81 -1.68 -4.29 15.32
N PHE A 82 -2.59 -3.52 15.86
CA PHE A 82 -3.26 -2.45 15.14
C PHE A 82 -2.23 -1.39 14.69
N VAL A 83 -2.34 -0.98 13.44
CA VAL A 83 -1.50 0.05 12.82
C VAL A 83 -2.28 1.33 12.63
N ALA A 84 -3.34 1.28 11.84
CA ALA A 84 -4.15 2.44 11.50
C ALA A 84 -5.50 2.00 10.90
N SER A 85 -6.46 2.91 10.88
CA SER A 85 -7.74 2.76 10.17
C SER A 85 -7.85 3.76 9.03
N PHE A 86 -8.51 3.33 7.95
CA PHE A 86 -8.66 4.11 6.73
C PHE A 86 -10.11 4.11 6.27
N ARG A 87 -10.53 5.23 5.70
CA ARG A 87 -11.86 5.40 5.09
C ARG A 87 -11.71 5.94 3.69
N THR A 88 -12.69 5.69 2.83
CA THR A 88 -12.72 6.32 1.51
C THR A 88 -12.76 7.83 1.65
N LYS A 89 -12.01 8.51 0.78
CA LYS A 89 -12.04 9.98 0.65
C LYS A 89 -13.19 10.48 -0.25
N GLY A 90 -14.03 9.54 -0.72
CA GLY A 90 -15.07 9.80 -1.69
C GLY A 90 -14.51 9.77 -3.13
N TRP A 91 -15.33 9.25 -4.03
CA TRP A 91 -15.04 9.21 -5.46
C TRP A 91 -16.33 9.53 -6.20
N ASP A 92 -16.29 10.53 -7.07
CA ASP A 92 -17.47 10.94 -7.82
C ASP A 92 -18.04 9.76 -8.61
N GLY A 93 -19.34 9.51 -8.41
CA GLY A 93 -20.07 8.47 -9.11
C GLY A 93 -19.85 7.03 -8.59
N LEU A 94 -19.05 6.84 -7.53
CA LEU A 94 -18.87 5.54 -6.89
C LEU A 94 -19.46 5.55 -5.48
N PRO A 95 -20.46 4.70 -5.17
CA PRO A 95 -20.99 4.54 -3.81
C PRO A 95 -19.89 4.14 -2.81
N HIS A 96 -19.03 3.21 -3.22
CA HIS A 96 -17.91 2.71 -2.42
C HIS A 96 -16.61 2.90 -3.20
N GLY A 97 -16.00 4.07 -3.05
CA GLY A 97 -14.71 4.37 -3.67
C GLY A 97 -13.56 3.60 -3.04
N PRO A 98 -12.47 3.35 -3.79
CA PRO A 98 -11.28 2.72 -3.24
C PRO A 98 -10.74 3.43 -2.01
N VAL A 99 -10.25 2.67 -1.05
CA VAL A 99 -9.64 3.18 0.18
C VAL A 99 -8.12 3.15 0.03
N ALA A 100 -7.48 4.31 0.11
CA ALA A 100 -6.03 4.39 0.10
C ALA A 100 -5.49 3.99 1.49
N ILE A 101 -4.57 3.03 1.52
CA ILE A 101 -3.79 2.68 2.70
C ILE A 101 -2.47 3.44 2.59
N ASP A 102 -2.46 4.66 3.09
CA ASP A 102 -1.36 5.61 2.93
C ASP A 102 -0.46 5.74 4.18
N ASP A 103 -0.73 4.95 5.21
CA ASP A 103 0.10 4.86 6.41
C ASP A 103 0.24 3.40 6.87
N THR A 104 1.43 2.84 6.71
CA THR A 104 1.76 1.46 7.10
C THR A 104 2.44 1.36 8.45
N ILE A 105 2.55 2.45 9.20
CA ILE A 105 3.25 2.53 10.49
C ILE A 105 2.32 2.93 11.62
N GLY A 106 1.42 3.89 11.39
CA GLY A 106 0.47 4.36 12.41
C GLY A 106 1.15 4.77 13.72
N GLU A 107 0.64 4.24 14.82
CA GLU A 107 1.14 4.51 16.18
C GLU A 107 2.27 3.57 16.64
N LEU A 108 2.81 2.73 15.76
CA LEU A 108 3.81 1.72 16.14
C LEU A 108 5.10 2.35 16.72
N LEU A 109 5.50 3.54 16.25
CA LEU A 109 6.68 4.22 16.78
C LEU A 109 6.48 4.74 18.21
N GLU A 110 5.26 5.09 18.57
CA GLU A 110 4.89 5.49 19.94
C GLU A 110 4.76 4.28 20.85
N THR A 111 4.09 3.24 20.37
CA THR A 111 3.73 2.07 21.18
C THR A 111 4.88 1.07 21.35
N GLN A 112 5.76 0.94 20.35
CA GLN A 112 6.87 -0.02 20.38
C GLN A 112 8.22 0.61 20.72
N GLU A 113 8.50 1.80 20.15
CA GLU A 113 9.77 2.51 20.40
C GLU A 113 9.68 3.49 21.57
N HIS A 114 8.44 3.70 22.08
CA HIS A 114 8.17 4.68 23.14
C HIS A 114 8.66 6.09 22.80
N PHE A 115 8.63 6.44 21.50
CA PHE A 115 9.01 7.78 21.08
C PHE A 115 7.94 8.80 21.48
N PRO A 116 8.33 10.00 21.90
CA PRO A 116 7.40 11.10 22.05
C PRO A 116 6.63 11.36 20.76
N HIS A 117 5.38 11.78 20.86
CA HIS A 117 4.48 11.97 19.74
C HIS A 117 5.06 12.77 18.57
N ASP A 118 5.70 13.90 18.85
CA ASP A 118 6.31 14.78 17.84
C ASP A 118 7.46 14.08 17.07
N LYS A 119 8.27 13.27 17.77
CA LYS A 119 9.33 12.44 17.16
C LYS A 119 8.72 11.32 16.31
N ALA A 120 7.75 10.60 16.87
CA ALA A 120 7.10 9.48 16.21
C ALA A 120 6.40 9.93 14.92
N GLU A 121 5.63 11.01 14.97
CA GLU A 121 4.92 11.55 13.80
C GLU A 121 5.88 12.01 12.69
N LEU A 122 6.97 12.67 13.06
CA LEU A 122 7.95 13.12 12.09
C LEU A 122 8.63 11.93 11.39
N LEU A 123 9.10 10.94 12.16
CA LEU A 123 9.74 9.75 11.63
C LEU A 123 8.76 8.88 10.83
N ARG A 124 7.52 8.75 11.27
CA ARG A 124 6.46 8.06 10.53
C ARG A 124 6.32 8.62 9.12
N LYS A 125 6.18 9.93 8.97
CA LYS A 125 6.09 10.59 7.65
C LYS A 125 7.30 10.29 6.76
N CYS A 126 8.50 10.27 7.34
CA CYS A 126 9.72 9.95 6.60
C CYS A 126 9.74 8.48 6.15
N LEU A 127 9.43 7.56 7.06
CA LEU A 127 9.47 6.13 6.79
C LEU A 127 8.36 5.70 5.81
N VAL A 128 7.14 6.23 5.94
CA VAL A 128 6.04 5.99 4.99
C VAL A 128 6.43 6.46 3.59
N SER A 129 7.00 7.67 3.47
CA SER A 129 7.47 8.19 2.18
C SER A 129 8.60 7.33 1.60
N ALA A 130 9.52 6.85 2.44
CA ALA A 130 10.60 5.96 2.01
C ALA A 130 10.08 4.58 1.57
N GLY A 131 9.08 4.03 2.26
CA GLY A 131 8.44 2.76 1.90
C GLY A 131 7.70 2.83 0.57
N LYS A 132 7.01 3.94 0.33
CA LYS A 132 6.25 4.16 -0.89
C LYS A 132 7.14 4.38 -2.12
N ASN A 133 8.16 5.22 -1.98
CA ASN A 133 8.94 5.75 -3.11
C ASN A 133 10.35 5.16 -3.22
N GLY A 134 10.78 4.42 -2.21
CA GLY A 134 12.20 4.10 -2.00
C GLY A 134 13.03 5.34 -1.62
N LEU A 135 14.17 5.14 -0.99
CA LEU A 135 15.03 6.25 -0.54
C LEU A 135 15.49 7.15 -1.70
N ALA A 136 15.78 6.56 -2.86
CA ALA A 136 16.19 7.31 -4.05
C ALA A 136 15.04 8.14 -4.64
N GLY A 137 13.83 7.57 -4.67
CA GLY A 137 12.63 8.18 -5.25
C GLY A 137 11.88 9.14 -4.35
N MET A 138 12.28 9.30 -3.09
CA MET A 138 11.62 10.23 -2.16
C MET A 138 11.60 11.67 -2.71
N PRO A 139 10.48 12.39 -2.53
CA PRO A 139 10.41 13.82 -2.81
C PRO A 139 11.49 14.61 -2.05
N VAL A 140 11.97 15.69 -2.64
CA VAL A 140 13.02 16.55 -2.04
C VAL A 140 12.61 17.06 -0.65
N ALA A 141 11.34 17.45 -0.49
CA ALA A 141 10.79 17.89 0.79
C ALA A 141 10.86 16.81 1.88
N ASP A 142 10.66 15.55 1.51
CA ASP A 142 10.71 14.42 2.45
C ASP A 142 12.14 14.05 2.79
N LYS A 143 13.07 14.14 1.83
CA LYS A 143 14.52 14.02 2.11
C LYS A 143 15.00 15.10 3.06
N ALA A 144 14.56 16.34 2.86
CA ALA A 144 14.90 17.44 3.78
C ALA A 144 14.30 17.22 5.18
N ARG A 145 13.05 16.74 5.24
CA ARG A 145 12.39 16.36 6.51
C ARG A 145 13.15 15.26 7.23
N MET A 146 13.61 14.24 6.53
CA MET A 146 14.41 13.16 7.08
C MET A 146 15.74 13.68 7.64
N ALA A 147 16.47 14.48 6.87
CA ALA A 147 17.73 15.07 7.33
C ALA A 147 17.52 15.93 8.60
N TRP A 148 16.45 16.73 8.62
CA TRP A 148 16.10 17.53 9.80
C TRP A 148 15.73 16.65 11.01
N ALA A 149 14.96 15.57 10.81
CA ALA A 149 14.61 14.64 11.87
C ALA A 149 15.85 13.98 12.47
N MET A 150 16.79 13.52 11.64
CA MET A 150 18.05 12.93 12.09
C MET A 150 18.88 13.92 12.91
N ALA A 151 19.01 15.16 12.44
CA ALA A 151 19.75 16.20 13.16
C ALA A 151 19.07 16.57 14.50
N ARG A 152 17.76 16.78 14.50
CA ARG A 152 16.98 17.19 15.69
C ARG A 152 17.01 16.15 16.79
N TYR A 153 16.87 14.88 16.44
CA TYR A 153 16.82 13.77 17.41
C TYR A 153 18.14 13.02 17.55
N LYS A 154 19.21 13.54 16.95
CA LYS A 154 20.57 12.96 16.99
C LYS A 154 20.59 11.48 16.59
N LEU A 155 19.81 11.14 15.56
CA LEU A 155 19.76 9.78 15.02
C LEU A 155 20.98 9.56 14.12
N THR A 156 21.56 8.38 14.25
CA THR A 156 22.64 7.93 13.37
C THR A 156 22.07 7.32 12.08
N MET A 157 22.92 7.07 11.10
CA MET A 157 22.52 6.31 9.91
C MET A 157 22.05 4.89 10.28
N ASP A 158 22.73 4.27 11.26
CA ASP A 158 22.40 2.92 11.73
C ASP A 158 21.00 2.88 12.37
N ASP A 159 20.64 3.90 13.16
CA ASP A 159 19.29 4.05 13.70
C ASP A 159 18.25 4.15 12.60
N GLY A 160 18.56 4.93 11.57
CA GLY A 160 17.68 5.08 10.39
C GLY A 160 17.49 3.76 9.64
N VAL A 161 18.56 3.02 9.40
CA VAL A 161 18.55 1.71 8.75
C VAL A 161 17.78 0.70 9.58
N ALA A 162 17.97 0.67 10.90
CA ALA A 162 17.25 -0.23 11.81
C ALA A 162 15.75 0.05 11.81
N LEU A 163 15.34 1.32 11.91
CA LEU A 163 13.93 1.70 11.84
C LEU A 163 13.32 1.37 10.47
N PHE A 164 14.04 1.66 9.39
CA PHE A 164 13.59 1.31 8.05
C PHE A 164 13.40 -0.20 7.89
N GLY A 165 14.37 -1.00 8.28
CA GLY A 165 14.30 -2.46 8.24
C GLY A 165 13.11 -3.00 9.05
N LYS A 166 12.91 -2.49 10.27
CA LYS A 166 11.85 -2.95 11.17
C LYS A 166 10.44 -2.56 10.70
N TYR A 167 10.25 -1.35 10.20
CA TYR A 167 8.92 -0.80 9.92
C TYR A 167 8.54 -0.78 8.43
N VAL A 168 9.51 -0.80 7.54
CA VAL A 168 9.29 -0.72 6.09
C VAL A 168 9.75 -2.00 5.40
N GLY A 169 10.99 -2.42 5.60
CA GLY A 169 11.60 -3.53 4.86
C GLY A 169 10.99 -4.90 5.15
N ASN A 170 10.35 -5.10 6.30
CA ASN A 170 9.85 -6.40 6.77
C ASN A 170 8.32 -6.54 6.66
N TRP A 171 7.67 -5.81 5.76
CA TRP A 171 6.22 -5.97 5.59
C TRP A 171 5.84 -7.30 4.94
N GLY A 172 6.67 -7.88 4.10
CA GLY A 172 6.40 -9.15 3.43
C GLY A 172 7.33 -10.29 3.86
N GLY A 173 8.31 -10.02 4.71
CA GLY A 173 9.23 -11.05 5.18
C GLY A 173 8.57 -11.96 6.23
N ALA A 174 8.71 -13.28 6.07
CA ALA A 174 8.48 -14.20 7.15
C ALA A 174 9.41 -13.81 8.32
N ALA A 175 8.83 -13.52 9.48
CA ALA A 175 9.57 -13.33 10.71
C ALA A 175 10.16 -14.67 11.18
#